data_b5993bbf77bcc017807d4e8019946ee6
#
_entry.id   b5993bbf77bcc017807d4e8019946ee6
#
_cell.length_a   1.000
_cell.length_b   1.000
_cell.length_c   1.000
_cell.angle_alpha   90.00
_cell.angle_beta   90.00
_cell.angle_gamma   90.00
#
_symmetry.space_group_name_H-M   'P 1'
#
loop_
_entity.id
_entity.type
_entity.pdbx_description
1 polymer ?
#
loop_
_entity_poly.entity_id
_entity_poly.type
_entity_poly.pdbx_seq_one_letter_code
_entity_poly.pdbx_strand_id
1 'polypeptide(L)'
;MDRKDLKPTILNGERDTLASGLSRRSFFMAAGAAGVGAGASLLGSKPAEAQSQAWLQPGNNNHVIDLQGSTGQASTGAVGIDYYGHCAIKITSPNGATVLFDPWRDDPSGAWGLWFRNEFPQIPVDITMSTHAHFDHDAIERPSSTMVLDRMAGNFEFADLKITGFADKHACVAPGWYEWTNALAEFGAEACPPNNVGHMDMVVYLVETGGIRTLIWGDNRHNPPQEFWDAIGQVDVLTLPVDGSEHILSFDQGNDIVAKLKPKIIIPTHYLNDVTSYTLTTLQTADDWVKSQQSYKMLDSASLKLEAGDVAGMNQEFMHFGNNVMTG
;
A
#
# COMPACT_ATOMS: atom_id res chain seq x y z
N MET A 1 31.43 23.45 -22.07
CA MET A 1 30.42 23.01 -23.08
C MET A 1 29.06 23.11 -22.40
N ASP A 2 28.31 24.14 -22.74
CA ASP A 2 27.05 24.50 -22.10
C ASP A 2 25.91 23.56 -22.53
N ARG A 3 25.20 23.00 -21.54
CA ARG A 3 24.03 22.11 -21.75
C ARG A 3 22.72 22.91 -21.84
N LYS A 4 22.66 23.94 -22.67
CA LYS A 4 21.46 24.81 -22.75
C LYS A 4 20.59 24.66 -24.00
N ASP A 5 20.84 23.69 -24.89
CA ASP A 5 20.15 23.63 -26.18
C ASP A 5 19.61 22.22 -26.54
N LEU A 6 18.86 21.58 -25.65
CA LEU A 6 18.04 20.41 -26.02
C LEU A 6 16.57 20.73 -25.82
N LYS A 7 15.94 21.34 -26.83
CA LYS A 7 14.49 21.39 -26.96
C LYS A 7 14.00 20.07 -27.55
N PRO A 8 12.96 19.43 -26.97
CA PRO A 8 12.35 18.26 -27.59
C PRO A 8 11.61 18.66 -28.87
N THR A 9 11.92 17.99 -29.96
CA THR A 9 11.21 18.11 -31.23
C THR A 9 9.89 17.37 -31.15
N ILE A 10 8.79 18.09 -31.09
CA ILE A 10 7.45 17.53 -31.22
C ILE A 10 7.21 17.22 -32.69
N LEU A 11 7.12 15.95 -33.05
CA LEU A 11 6.67 15.51 -34.38
C LEU A 11 5.16 15.74 -34.49
N ASN A 12 4.77 16.79 -35.22
CA ASN A 12 3.39 16.98 -35.67
C ASN A 12 3.08 15.95 -36.75
N GLY A 13 2.44 14.84 -36.36
CA GLY A 13 1.79 13.93 -37.30
C GLY A 13 0.41 14.47 -37.67
N GLU A 14 0.20 14.77 -38.95
CA GLU A 14 -1.09 15.10 -39.55
C GLU A 14 -2.10 13.97 -39.26
N ARG A 15 -3.24 14.31 -38.71
CA ARG A 15 -4.36 13.38 -38.56
C ARG A 15 -5.23 13.48 -39.83
N ASP A 16 -5.19 12.43 -40.61
CA ASP A 16 -6.21 12.20 -41.63
C ASP A 16 -7.57 12.00 -40.97
N THR A 17 -8.51 12.84 -41.39
CA THR A 17 -9.93 12.76 -41.04
C THR A 17 -10.58 11.65 -41.83
N LEU A 18 -10.89 10.54 -41.21
CA LEU A 18 -11.84 9.57 -41.74
C LEU A 18 -12.85 9.11 -40.68
N ALA A 19 -14.10 9.38 -41.01
CA ALA A 19 -15.33 8.68 -40.67
C ALA A 19 -15.82 8.64 -39.21
N SER A 20 -16.90 9.39 -39.01
CA SER A 20 -17.93 9.19 -38.00
C SER A 20 -18.09 7.76 -37.51
N GLY A 21 -17.54 7.44 -36.33
CA GLY A 21 -17.84 6.26 -35.58
C GLY A 21 -18.49 6.63 -34.24
N LEU A 22 -19.61 6.05 -33.97
CA LEU A 22 -20.38 6.19 -32.73
C LEU A 22 -19.49 6.02 -31.49
N SER A 23 -19.54 6.99 -30.59
CA SER A 23 -18.74 6.95 -29.36
C SER A 23 -19.19 5.76 -28.49
N ARG A 24 -18.26 5.18 -27.74
CA ARG A 24 -18.53 4.07 -26.79
C ARG A 24 -19.66 4.40 -25.78
N ARG A 25 -19.92 5.67 -25.52
CA ARG A 25 -21.04 6.13 -24.71
C ARG A 25 -22.41 5.88 -25.36
N SER A 26 -22.52 5.94 -26.70
CA SER A 26 -23.77 5.71 -27.42
C SER A 26 -24.13 4.23 -27.49
N PHE A 27 -23.17 3.32 -27.39
CA PHE A 27 -23.41 1.88 -27.42
C PHE A 27 -24.10 1.37 -26.14
N PHE A 28 -23.78 1.95 -24.98
CA PHE A 28 -24.39 1.56 -23.70
C PHE A 28 -25.81 2.13 -23.50
N MET A 29 -26.19 3.16 -24.23
CA MET A 29 -27.55 3.74 -24.15
C MET A 29 -28.58 3.04 -25.07
N ALA A 30 -28.15 2.30 -26.07
CA ALA A 30 -29.01 1.62 -27.02
C ALA A 30 -29.41 0.19 -26.61
N ALA A 31 -28.78 -0.41 -25.61
CA ALA A 31 -29.10 -1.77 -25.14
C ALA A 31 -30.11 -1.81 -23.97
N GLY A 32 -30.62 -0.66 -23.53
CA GLY A 32 -31.51 -0.54 -22.38
C GLY A 32 -33.02 -0.43 -22.68
N ALA A 33 -33.47 -0.55 -23.93
CA ALA A 33 -34.87 -0.27 -24.32
C ALA A 33 -35.61 -1.46 -24.97
N ALA A 34 -35.57 -2.64 -24.36
CA ALA A 34 -36.53 -3.71 -24.72
C ALA A 34 -36.69 -4.65 -23.51
N GLY A 35 -37.73 -4.43 -22.75
CA GLY A 35 -38.16 -5.32 -21.65
C GLY A 35 -39.12 -4.67 -20.70
N VAL A 36 -40.34 -4.37 -21.18
CA VAL A 36 -41.47 -3.98 -20.31
C VAL A 36 -42.12 -5.25 -19.78
N GLY A 37 -41.96 -5.49 -18.48
CA GLY A 37 -42.70 -6.48 -17.74
C GLY A 37 -42.99 -5.93 -16.35
N ALA A 38 -44.25 -5.70 -16.05
CA ALA A 38 -44.78 -5.08 -14.84
C ALA A 38 -44.42 -5.86 -13.57
N GLY A 39 -43.87 -5.18 -12.58
CA GLY A 39 -43.66 -5.64 -11.22
C GLY A 39 -43.27 -4.46 -10.35
N ALA A 40 -44.25 -3.67 -9.90
CA ALA A 40 -44.06 -2.60 -8.96
C ALA A 40 -43.74 -3.20 -7.58
N SER A 41 -42.47 -3.31 -7.22
CA SER A 41 -42.04 -3.39 -5.85
C SER A 41 -41.33 -2.08 -5.48
N LEU A 42 -41.91 -1.36 -4.54
CA LEU A 42 -41.36 -0.19 -3.87
C LEU A 42 -40.07 -0.56 -3.14
N LEU A 43 -38.96 -0.63 -3.84
CA LEU A 43 -37.62 -0.61 -3.23
C LEU A 43 -37.20 0.85 -3.20
N GLY A 44 -37.25 1.43 -1.99
CA GLY A 44 -36.82 2.79 -1.75
C GLY A 44 -35.45 3.02 -2.35
N SER A 45 -35.35 3.95 -3.26
CA SER A 45 -34.10 4.45 -3.80
C SER A 45 -33.29 5.01 -2.63
N LYS A 46 -32.17 4.37 -2.29
CA LYS A 46 -31.19 4.95 -1.37
C LYS A 46 -30.74 6.29 -1.94
N PRO A 47 -30.57 7.33 -1.09
CA PRO A 47 -30.11 8.63 -1.55
C PRO A 47 -28.80 8.52 -2.33
N ALA A 48 -28.66 9.32 -3.37
CA ALA A 48 -27.46 9.33 -4.22
C ALA A 48 -26.14 9.60 -3.46
N GLU A 49 -26.21 10.19 -2.27
CA GLU A 49 -25.08 10.42 -1.39
C GLU A 49 -24.45 9.13 -0.84
N ALA A 50 -25.21 8.04 -0.71
CA ALA A 50 -24.68 6.76 -0.24
C ALA A 50 -23.82 6.03 -1.30
N GLN A 51 -23.89 6.45 -2.57
CA GLN A 51 -23.12 5.82 -3.66
C GLN A 51 -21.77 6.47 -3.92
N SER A 52 -21.55 7.71 -3.47
CA SER A 52 -20.34 8.47 -3.77
C SER A 52 -19.08 7.98 -3.04
N GLN A 53 -19.22 7.18 -1.98
CA GLN A 53 -18.10 6.70 -1.14
C GLN A 53 -17.92 5.17 -1.23
N ALA A 54 -18.62 4.51 -2.11
CA ALA A 54 -18.58 3.03 -2.25
C ALA A 54 -17.18 2.49 -2.56
N TRP A 55 -16.31 3.29 -3.18
CA TRP A 55 -14.95 2.91 -3.53
C TRP A 55 -14.00 2.80 -2.34
N LEU A 56 -14.31 3.45 -1.20
CA LEU A 56 -13.52 3.36 0.04
C LEU A 56 -13.90 2.15 0.91
N GLN A 57 -15.07 1.58 0.68
CA GLN A 57 -15.62 0.52 1.51
C GLN A 57 -15.68 -0.78 0.71
N PRO A 58 -14.68 -1.67 0.82
CA PRO A 58 -14.60 -2.89 0.02
C PRO A 58 -15.86 -3.76 0.13
N GLY A 59 -16.49 -3.80 1.29
CA GLY A 59 -17.71 -4.57 1.51
C GLY A 59 -18.97 -4.01 0.83
N ASN A 60 -18.95 -2.79 0.28
CA ASN A 60 -20.15 -2.17 -0.27
C ASN A 60 -20.64 -2.80 -1.58
N ASN A 61 -19.76 -3.38 -2.34
CA ASN A 61 -20.10 -4.10 -3.57
C ASN A 61 -20.27 -5.60 -3.34
N ASN A 62 -20.06 -6.09 -2.13
CA ASN A 62 -20.15 -7.49 -1.74
C ASN A 62 -19.35 -8.45 -2.66
N HIS A 63 -18.28 -7.93 -3.26
CA HIS A 63 -17.41 -8.74 -4.07
C HIS A 63 -16.21 -9.20 -3.21
N VAL A 64 -16.18 -10.49 -2.95
CA VAL A 64 -15.03 -11.17 -2.35
C VAL A 64 -14.46 -12.07 -3.42
N ILE A 65 -13.18 -11.92 -3.69
CA ILE A 65 -12.45 -12.88 -4.52
C ILE A 65 -11.96 -14.00 -3.60
N ASP A 66 -12.66 -15.12 -3.64
CA ASP A 66 -12.26 -16.33 -2.94
C ASP A 66 -11.15 -16.99 -3.74
N LEU A 67 -9.93 -16.87 -3.25
CA LEU A 67 -8.78 -17.52 -3.81
C LEU A 67 -8.78 -18.99 -3.36
N GLN A 68 -8.29 -19.85 -4.19
CA GLN A 68 -8.33 -21.30 -3.96
C GLN A 68 -7.84 -21.67 -2.54
N GLY A 69 -8.64 -22.43 -1.81
CA GLY A 69 -8.30 -22.92 -0.48
C GLY A 69 -8.81 -22.07 0.69
N SER A 70 -9.59 -21.01 0.42
CA SER A 70 -10.27 -20.30 1.50
C SER A 70 -11.21 -21.25 2.27
N THR A 71 -11.11 -21.23 3.58
CA THR A 71 -11.98 -22.02 4.45
C THR A 71 -13.13 -21.20 5.02
N GLY A 72 -13.06 -19.86 4.88
CA GLY A 72 -13.99 -18.94 5.53
C GLY A 72 -13.97 -18.97 7.06
N GLN A 73 -13.06 -19.73 7.66
CA GLN A 73 -12.95 -19.89 9.10
C GLN A 73 -11.80 -19.04 9.66
N ALA A 74 -12.10 -18.32 10.74
CA ALA A 74 -11.07 -17.64 11.51
C ALA A 74 -10.12 -18.69 12.11
N SER A 75 -8.83 -18.56 11.84
CA SER A 75 -7.79 -19.38 12.46
C SER A 75 -7.43 -18.83 13.84
N THR A 76 -6.89 -19.71 14.67
CA THR A 76 -6.27 -19.35 15.97
C THR A 76 -4.85 -19.85 15.98
N GLY A 77 -3.96 -19.11 16.63
CA GLY A 77 -2.54 -19.44 16.72
C GLY A 77 -1.65 -18.24 16.34
N ALA A 78 -0.36 -18.48 16.32
CA ALA A 78 0.61 -17.43 16.07
C ALA A 78 0.61 -16.98 14.60
N VAL A 79 0.61 -15.65 14.40
CA VAL A 79 0.87 -15.00 13.13
C VAL A 79 2.36 -14.66 13.03
N GLY A 80 3.02 -15.08 11.96
CA GLY A 80 4.40 -14.73 11.67
C GLY A 80 4.49 -13.43 10.90
N ILE A 81 5.45 -12.57 11.26
CA ILE A 81 5.82 -11.37 10.52
C ILE A 81 7.33 -11.43 10.26
N ASP A 82 7.72 -11.55 9.01
CA ASP A 82 9.12 -11.57 8.58
C ASP A 82 9.45 -10.29 7.83
N TYR A 83 10.54 -9.63 8.21
CA TYR A 83 11.00 -8.38 7.62
C TYR A 83 12.14 -8.61 6.64
N TYR A 84 11.95 -8.18 5.40
CA TYR A 84 12.95 -8.31 4.31
C TYR A 84 13.66 -7.00 3.99
N GLY A 85 13.51 -6.01 4.86
CA GLY A 85 14.08 -4.67 4.66
C GLY A 85 13.15 -3.74 3.89
N HIS A 86 13.41 -2.44 3.98
CA HIS A 86 12.60 -1.37 3.39
C HIS A 86 11.14 -1.47 3.83
N CYS A 87 10.18 -1.67 2.88
CA CYS A 87 8.78 -1.94 3.21
C CYS A 87 8.39 -3.42 3.09
N ALA A 88 9.33 -4.30 2.75
CA ALA A 88 9.01 -5.69 2.45
C ALA A 88 8.69 -6.49 3.71
N ILE A 89 7.42 -6.84 3.87
CA ILE A 89 6.87 -7.62 5.00
C ILE A 89 6.18 -8.87 4.48
N LYS A 90 6.56 -10.03 5.00
CA LYS A 90 5.83 -11.28 4.79
C LYS A 90 5.01 -11.61 6.02
N ILE A 91 3.72 -11.88 5.83
CA ILE A 91 2.83 -12.39 6.86
C ILE A 91 2.60 -13.88 6.62
N THR A 92 2.74 -14.67 7.68
CA THR A 92 2.42 -16.10 7.68
C THR A 92 1.25 -16.34 8.64
N SER A 93 0.17 -16.89 8.10
CA SER A 93 -1.01 -17.22 8.90
C SER A 93 -0.78 -18.42 9.82
N PRO A 94 -1.62 -18.64 10.85
CA PRO A 94 -1.54 -19.85 11.69
C PRO A 94 -1.59 -21.17 10.91
N ASN A 95 -2.29 -21.21 9.77
CA ASN A 95 -2.38 -22.41 8.94
C ASN A 95 -1.27 -22.48 7.86
N GLY A 96 -0.33 -21.54 7.88
CA GLY A 96 0.86 -21.55 7.01
C GLY A 96 0.68 -20.84 5.67
N ALA A 97 -0.49 -20.23 5.39
CA ALA A 97 -0.64 -19.40 4.20
C ALA A 97 0.22 -18.13 4.30
N THR A 98 0.81 -17.72 3.19
CA THR A 98 1.80 -16.63 3.16
C THR A 98 1.41 -15.52 2.19
N VAL A 99 1.54 -14.27 2.64
CA VAL A 99 1.44 -13.08 1.78
C VAL A 99 2.64 -12.18 2.01
N LEU A 100 3.27 -11.75 0.92
CA LEU A 100 4.38 -10.81 0.91
C LEU A 100 3.92 -9.48 0.32
N PHE A 101 4.24 -8.40 0.99
CA PHE A 101 4.00 -7.03 0.55
C PHE A 101 5.32 -6.36 0.17
N ASP A 102 5.26 -5.53 -0.86
CA ASP A 102 6.29 -4.56 -1.27
C ASP A 102 7.72 -5.14 -1.38
N PRO A 103 7.94 -6.20 -2.18
CA PRO A 103 9.30 -6.58 -2.54
C PRO A 103 9.96 -5.45 -3.34
N TRP A 104 11.24 -5.19 -3.08
CA TRP A 104 11.99 -4.05 -3.60
C TRP A 104 13.00 -4.46 -4.68
N ARG A 105 13.38 -3.50 -5.51
CA ARG A 105 14.46 -3.58 -6.52
C ARG A 105 15.06 -2.20 -6.74
N ASP A 106 16.15 -2.13 -7.47
CA ASP A 106 16.65 -0.86 -8.01
C ASP A 106 15.77 -0.36 -9.15
N ASP A 107 15.83 0.94 -9.41
CA ASP A 107 15.15 1.57 -10.53
C ASP A 107 15.60 0.95 -11.87
N PRO A 108 14.68 0.33 -12.64
CA PRO A 108 15.03 -0.30 -13.91
C PRO A 108 15.57 0.67 -14.96
N SER A 109 15.25 1.96 -14.86
CA SER A 109 15.78 2.99 -15.75
C SER A 109 17.23 3.37 -15.44
N GLY A 110 17.70 3.07 -14.22
CA GLY A 110 18.99 3.47 -13.69
C GLY A 110 19.09 4.96 -13.33
N ALA A 111 18.01 5.74 -13.49
CA ALA A 111 18.02 7.17 -13.22
C ALA A 111 18.28 7.51 -11.74
N TRP A 112 17.82 6.65 -10.85
CA TRP A 112 17.97 6.80 -9.39
C TRP A 112 19.19 6.06 -8.82
N GLY A 113 19.99 5.38 -9.66
CA GLY A 113 21.15 4.61 -9.24
C GLY A 113 20.80 3.32 -8.51
N LEU A 114 21.72 2.83 -7.66
CA LEU A 114 21.56 1.59 -6.91
C LEU A 114 21.16 1.92 -5.46
N TRP A 115 19.92 1.63 -5.11
CA TRP A 115 19.38 1.84 -3.77
C TRP A 115 19.59 0.62 -2.87
N PHE A 116 19.65 -0.57 -3.47
CA PHE A 116 19.75 -1.83 -2.75
C PHE A 116 21.09 -2.49 -3.04
N ARG A 117 21.70 -3.11 -2.03
CA ARG A 117 23.02 -3.76 -2.13
C ARG A 117 22.96 -5.08 -2.87
N ASN A 118 21.80 -5.74 -2.83
CA ASN A 118 21.56 -7.03 -3.42
C ASN A 118 20.20 -7.02 -4.12
N GLU A 119 19.91 -8.04 -4.90
CA GLU A 119 18.57 -8.27 -5.40
C GLU A 119 17.67 -8.80 -4.28
N PHE A 120 16.36 -8.54 -4.39
CA PHE A 120 15.38 -9.14 -3.49
C PHE A 120 15.46 -10.66 -3.59
N PRO A 121 15.42 -11.40 -2.47
CA PRO A 121 15.60 -12.85 -2.48
C PRO A 121 14.42 -13.56 -3.17
N GLN A 122 14.75 -14.66 -3.87
CA GLN A 122 13.74 -15.54 -4.46
C GLN A 122 13.18 -16.45 -3.38
N ILE A 123 12.11 -16.01 -2.73
CA ILE A 123 11.44 -16.78 -1.67
C ILE A 123 10.10 -17.35 -2.16
N PRO A 124 9.72 -18.56 -1.73
CA PRO A 124 8.39 -19.08 -2.03
C PRO A 124 7.35 -18.38 -1.15
N VAL A 125 6.27 -17.90 -1.78
CA VAL A 125 5.11 -17.34 -1.10
C VAL A 125 3.84 -17.70 -1.87
N ASP A 126 2.69 -17.75 -1.19
CA ASP A 126 1.43 -17.99 -1.89
C ASP A 126 1.00 -16.76 -2.66
N ILE A 127 1.07 -15.59 -2.04
CA ILE A 127 0.61 -14.33 -2.63
C ILE A 127 1.71 -13.28 -2.51
N THR A 128 1.99 -12.56 -3.61
CA THR A 128 2.76 -11.30 -3.56
C THR A 128 1.83 -10.15 -3.92
N MET A 129 1.93 -9.07 -3.14
CA MET A 129 1.17 -7.84 -3.31
C MET A 129 2.11 -6.63 -3.31
N SER A 130 1.74 -5.59 -4.05
CA SER A 130 2.42 -4.29 -4.02
C SER A 130 1.42 -3.21 -3.63
N THR A 131 1.85 -2.25 -2.81
CA THR A 131 1.03 -1.10 -2.43
C THR A 131 0.95 -0.07 -3.55
N HIS A 132 2.05 0.13 -4.30
CA HIS A 132 2.13 1.09 -5.41
C HIS A 132 3.28 0.76 -6.38
N ALA A 133 3.41 1.55 -7.47
CA ALA A 133 4.29 1.23 -8.60
C ALA A 133 5.68 1.90 -8.53
N HIS A 134 6.21 2.19 -7.36
CA HIS A 134 7.60 2.61 -7.26
C HIS A 134 8.53 1.40 -7.21
N PHE A 135 9.74 1.54 -7.74
CA PHE A 135 10.70 0.45 -7.90
C PHE A 135 11.06 -0.23 -6.56
N ASP A 136 11.03 0.53 -5.49
CA ASP A 136 11.33 0.07 -4.14
C ASP A 136 10.15 -0.63 -3.45
N HIS A 137 9.02 -0.84 -4.17
CA HIS A 137 7.83 -1.55 -3.68
C HIS A 137 7.27 -2.58 -4.66
N ASP A 138 7.72 -2.62 -5.93
CA ASP A 138 7.05 -3.38 -6.98
C ASP A 138 7.89 -4.47 -7.65
N ALA A 139 8.91 -5.00 -6.96
CA ALA A 139 9.67 -6.15 -7.48
C ALA A 139 8.87 -7.47 -7.40
N ILE A 140 7.61 -7.43 -7.82
CA ILE A 140 6.63 -8.53 -7.69
C ILE A 140 7.00 -9.79 -8.49
N GLU A 141 7.93 -9.67 -9.42
CA GLU A 141 8.48 -10.78 -10.21
C GLU A 141 9.61 -11.54 -9.51
N ARG A 142 10.15 -11.00 -8.40
CA ARG A 142 11.30 -11.60 -7.70
C ARG A 142 10.92 -12.78 -6.81
N PRO A 143 9.87 -12.71 -5.98
CA PRO A 143 9.41 -13.85 -5.20
C PRO A 143 8.90 -14.97 -6.10
N SER A 144 9.05 -16.22 -5.67
CA SER A 144 8.41 -17.36 -6.31
C SER A 144 6.96 -17.49 -5.83
N SER A 145 6.06 -16.70 -6.42
CA SER A 145 4.67 -16.56 -5.97
C SER A 145 3.74 -17.50 -6.73
N THR A 146 2.77 -18.08 -6.01
CA THR A 146 1.65 -18.78 -6.65
C THR A 146 0.72 -17.78 -7.33
N MET A 147 0.55 -16.60 -6.72
CA MET A 147 -0.33 -15.53 -7.20
C MET A 147 0.31 -14.16 -6.97
N VAL A 148 0.09 -13.25 -7.90
CA VAL A 148 0.46 -11.83 -7.77
C VAL A 148 -0.80 -10.99 -7.87
N LEU A 149 -1.04 -10.16 -6.85
CA LEU A 149 -2.15 -9.20 -6.77
C LEU A 149 -1.57 -7.79 -6.70
N ASP A 150 -1.16 -7.28 -7.86
CA ASP A 150 -0.45 -6.00 -7.97
C ASP A 150 -1.42 -4.82 -7.80
N ARG A 151 -1.28 -4.06 -6.72
CA ARG A 151 -2.04 -2.82 -6.42
C ARG A 151 -3.55 -2.99 -6.52
N MET A 152 -4.06 -4.10 -6.02
CA MET A 152 -5.47 -4.40 -6.14
C MET A 152 -6.26 -3.99 -4.89
N ALA A 153 -7.13 -2.99 -5.05
CA ALA A 153 -8.14 -2.68 -4.04
C ALA A 153 -9.30 -3.68 -4.09
N GLY A 154 -9.88 -3.99 -2.94
CA GLY A 154 -11.01 -4.93 -2.81
C GLY A 154 -10.82 -5.92 -1.69
N ASN A 155 -11.64 -6.98 -1.68
CA ASN A 155 -11.58 -8.03 -0.68
C ASN A 155 -11.08 -9.34 -1.31
N PHE A 156 -10.14 -9.98 -0.66
CA PHE A 156 -9.51 -11.22 -1.09
C PHE A 156 -9.50 -12.19 0.10
N GLU A 157 -9.83 -13.44 -0.14
CA GLU A 157 -9.73 -14.50 0.86
C GLU A 157 -8.91 -15.66 0.29
N PHE A 158 -7.93 -16.11 1.05
CA PHE A 158 -7.09 -17.25 0.73
C PHE A 158 -6.76 -18.03 2.00
N ALA A 159 -7.09 -19.29 2.05
CA ALA A 159 -6.96 -20.11 3.26
C ALA A 159 -7.60 -19.42 4.47
N ASP A 160 -6.79 -19.07 5.47
CA ASP A 160 -7.19 -18.33 6.67
C ASP A 160 -6.71 -16.86 6.65
N LEU A 161 -6.30 -16.37 5.49
CA LEU A 161 -6.02 -14.95 5.24
C LEU A 161 -7.26 -14.27 4.68
N LYS A 162 -7.65 -13.15 5.27
CA LYS A 162 -8.58 -12.19 4.69
C LYS A 162 -7.84 -10.88 4.49
N ILE A 163 -7.82 -10.39 3.27
CA ILE A 163 -7.07 -9.19 2.87
C ILE A 163 -8.05 -8.18 2.30
N THR A 164 -8.00 -6.96 2.79
CA THR A 164 -8.78 -5.84 2.29
C THR A 164 -7.84 -4.75 1.80
N GLY A 165 -7.92 -4.40 0.52
CA GLY A 165 -7.18 -3.30 -0.09
C GLY A 165 -8.03 -2.04 -0.19
N PHE A 166 -7.52 -0.94 0.36
CA PHE A 166 -8.14 0.39 0.32
C PHE A 166 -7.36 1.30 -0.61
N ALA A 167 -7.99 1.73 -1.71
CA ALA A 167 -7.36 2.67 -2.62
C ALA A 167 -7.26 4.07 -2.00
N ASP A 168 -6.10 4.69 -2.10
CA ASP A 168 -5.84 6.07 -1.68
C ASP A 168 -4.69 6.66 -2.52
N LYS A 169 -3.93 7.58 -1.98
CA LYS A 169 -2.90 8.36 -2.65
C LYS A 169 -1.55 8.21 -1.95
N HIS A 170 -0.52 8.19 -2.75
CA HIS A 170 0.85 8.29 -2.26
C HIS A 170 1.08 9.58 -1.46
N ALA A 171 1.96 9.54 -0.47
CA ALA A 171 2.42 10.73 0.23
C ALA A 171 3.13 11.68 -0.73
N CYS A 172 2.73 12.93 -0.73
CA CYS A 172 3.18 13.90 -1.73
C CYS A 172 4.07 14.98 -1.18
N VAL A 173 4.30 14.98 0.09
CA VAL A 173 5.19 15.94 0.73
C VAL A 173 6.26 15.14 1.41
N ALA A 174 7.38 15.00 0.73
CA ALA A 174 8.62 14.65 1.39
C ALA A 174 9.16 15.92 2.05
N PRO A 175 9.19 16.02 3.38
CA PRO A 175 9.66 17.24 4.04
C PRO A 175 11.14 17.52 3.78
N GLY A 176 11.90 16.59 3.21
CA GLY A 176 13.33 16.65 3.26
C GLY A 176 14.06 17.17 2.04
N TRP A 177 13.71 16.85 0.81
CA TRP A 177 14.61 17.12 -0.33
C TRP A 177 13.96 17.65 -1.60
N TYR A 178 12.66 17.43 -1.82
CA TYR A 178 11.95 17.97 -2.97
C TYR A 178 10.55 18.45 -2.58
N GLU A 179 10.26 19.68 -2.90
CA GLU A 179 8.93 20.24 -2.73
C GLU A 179 8.05 19.85 -3.92
N TRP A 180 7.31 18.76 -3.79
CA TRP A 180 6.42 18.25 -4.82
C TRP A 180 5.36 19.26 -5.27
N THR A 181 5.06 20.27 -4.44
CA THR A 181 4.22 21.40 -4.82
C THR A 181 4.79 22.22 -5.98
N ASN A 182 6.09 22.15 -6.20
CA ASN A 182 6.76 22.82 -7.32
C ASN A 182 6.66 22.03 -8.65
N ALA A 183 6.22 20.76 -8.59
CA ALA A 183 6.19 19.88 -9.76
C ALA A 183 5.34 20.43 -10.91
N LEU A 184 4.23 21.12 -10.59
CA LEU A 184 3.40 21.78 -11.61
C LEU A 184 4.19 22.85 -12.40
N ALA A 185 5.00 23.64 -11.71
CA ALA A 185 5.80 24.69 -12.35
C ALA A 185 6.99 24.11 -13.11
N GLU A 186 7.61 23.05 -12.63
CA GLU A 186 8.81 22.45 -13.20
C GLU A 186 8.51 21.46 -14.34
N PHE A 187 7.46 20.67 -14.20
CA PHE A 187 7.14 19.56 -15.12
C PHE A 187 5.81 19.72 -15.84
N GLY A 188 5.03 20.78 -15.53
CA GLY A 188 3.72 21.01 -16.13
C GLY A 188 2.63 20.01 -15.71
N ALA A 189 2.88 19.23 -14.64
CA ALA A 189 1.94 18.26 -14.11
C ALA A 189 1.82 18.42 -12.59
N GLU A 190 0.58 18.34 -12.09
CA GLU A 190 0.31 18.30 -10.66
C GLU A 190 0.67 16.89 -10.16
N ALA A 191 1.79 16.78 -9.46
CA ALA A 191 2.28 15.50 -8.95
C ALA A 191 1.38 14.93 -7.83
N CYS A 192 0.69 15.81 -7.10
CA CYS A 192 -0.07 15.42 -5.91
C CYS A 192 -1.40 16.16 -5.79
N PRO A 193 -2.38 15.90 -6.67
CA PRO A 193 -3.68 16.55 -6.57
C PRO A 193 -4.46 16.03 -5.34
N PRO A 194 -4.53 16.78 -4.23
CA PRO A 194 -5.05 16.26 -2.95
C PRO A 194 -6.54 15.90 -3.03
N ASN A 195 -7.27 16.50 -3.96
CA ASN A 195 -8.71 16.35 -4.09
C ASN A 195 -9.14 15.64 -5.39
N ASN A 196 -8.20 15.15 -6.19
CA ASN A 196 -8.54 14.44 -7.41
C ASN A 196 -8.81 12.95 -7.10
N VAL A 197 -10.08 12.57 -7.02
CA VAL A 197 -10.49 11.17 -6.76
C VAL A 197 -10.07 10.19 -7.86
N GLY A 198 -9.80 10.68 -9.06
CA GLY A 198 -9.29 9.85 -10.16
C GLY A 198 -7.81 9.47 -10.04
N HIS A 199 -7.10 10.08 -9.09
CA HIS A 199 -5.67 9.86 -8.89
C HIS A 199 -5.41 8.95 -7.69
N MET A 200 -5.84 7.70 -7.80
CA MET A 200 -5.65 6.67 -6.79
C MET A 200 -4.48 5.78 -7.20
N ASP A 201 -3.31 6.06 -6.66
CA ASP A 201 -2.05 5.41 -7.01
C ASP A 201 -1.45 4.54 -5.90
N MET A 202 -2.16 4.47 -4.76
CA MET A 202 -1.80 3.68 -3.59
C MET A 202 -2.90 2.71 -3.18
N VAL A 203 -2.51 1.59 -2.59
CA VAL A 203 -3.41 0.69 -1.88
C VAL A 203 -2.83 0.37 -0.51
N VAL A 204 -3.56 0.70 0.53
CA VAL A 204 -3.28 0.28 1.91
C VAL A 204 -3.94 -1.06 2.15
N TYR A 205 -3.24 -2.02 2.73
CA TYR A 205 -3.77 -3.36 2.94
C TYR A 205 -4.01 -3.68 4.42
N LEU A 206 -5.20 -4.18 4.72
CA LEU A 206 -5.52 -4.76 6.02
C LEU A 206 -5.57 -6.27 5.87
N VAL A 207 -4.71 -6.96 6.62
CA VAL A 207 -4.66 -8.43 6.69
C VAL A 207 -5.26 -8.89 8.01
N GLU A 208 -6.27 -9.74 7.92
CA GLU A 208 -6.93 -10.35 9.07
C GLU A 208 -6.63 -11.84 9.09
N THR A 209 -5.90 -12.31 10.09
CA THR A 209 -5.59 -13.74 10.33
C THR A 209 -5.18 -13.97 11.78
N GLY A 210 -5.41 -15.16 12.31
CA GLY A 210 -5.06 -15.50 13.69
C GLY A 210 -5.71 -14.62 14.76
N GLY A 211 -6.79 -13.92 14.42
CA GLY A 211 -7.44 -12.95 15.31
C GLY A 211 -6.69 -11.61 15.43
N ILE A 212 -5.73 -11.34 14.55
CA ILE A 212 -4.92 -10.11 14.50
C ILE A 212 -5.23 -9.35 13.21
N ARG A 213 -5.36 -8.04 13.32
CA ARG A 213 -5.60 -7.10 12.22
C ARG A 213 -4.33 -6.30 11.97
N THR A 214 -3.60 -6.65 10.90
CA THR A 214 -2.33 -6.01 10.51
C THR A 214 -2.56 -5.06 9.34
N LEU A 215 -2.26 -3.78 9.52
CA LEU A 215 -2.36 -2.75 8.49
C LEU A 215 -0.99 -2.47 7.88
N ILE A 216 -0.87 -2.67 6.56
CA ILE A 216 0.29 -2.32 5.75
C ILE A 216 0.02 -0.95 5.14
N TRP A 217 0.68 0.09 5.66
CA TRP A 217 0.41 1.48 5.27
C TRP A 217 1.04 1.82 3.91
N GLY A 218 2.20 1.25 3.61
CA GLY A 218 3.00 1.63 2.45
C GLY A 218 3.32 3.13 2.46
N ASP A 219 3.54 3.72 1.32
CA ASP A 219 3.87 5.15 1.19
C ASP A 219 2.64 6.06 1.13
N ASN A 220 1.56 5.62 1.79
CA ASN A 220 0.30 6.36 1.80
C ASN A 220 0.43 7.70 2.54
N ARG A 221 -0.34 8.68 2.10
CA ARG A 221 -0.42 10.01 2.74
C ARG A 221 -0.88 9.93 4.20
N HIS A 222 -0.51 10.92 5.01
CA HIS A 222 -0.90 11.00 6.43
C HIS A 222 -2.35 11.46 6.66
N ASN A 223 -2.99 12.07 5.66
CA ASN A 223 -4.27 12.76 5.77
C ASN A 223 -5.35 12.24 4.81
N PRO A 224 -5.61 10.94 4.74
CA PRO A 224 -6.74 10.43 3.96
C PRO A 224 -8.06 10.95 4.53
N PRO A 225 -9.15 10.94 3.73
CA PRO A 225 -10.45 11.44 4.18
C PRO A 225 -11.01 10.59 5.32
N GLN A 226 -11.98 11.12 6.07
CA GLN A 226 -12.54 10.45 7.26
C GLN A 226 -13.11 9.07 6.92
N GLU A 227 -13.73 8.93 5.76
CA GLU A 227 -14.33 7.69 5.29
C GLU A 227 -13.28 6.57 5.12
N PHE A 228 -12.05 6.92 4.79
CA PHE A 228 -10.95 5.96 4.71
C PHE A 228 -10.61 5.40 6.10
N TRP A 229 -10.51 6.27 7.12
CA TRP A 229 -10.29 5.86 8.49
C TRP A 229 -11.41 4.98 9.03
N ASP A 230 -12.66 5.35 8.73
CA ASP A 230 -13.85 4.61 9.15
C ASP A 230 -13.90 3.23 8.50
N ALA A 231 -13.44 3.11 7.25
CA ALA A 231 -13.40 1.85 6.52
C ALA A 231 -12.32 0.89 7.06
N ILE A 232 -11.14 1.39 7.46
CA ILE A 232 -10.09 0.59 8.09
C ILE A 232 -10.57 0.06 9.44
N GLY A 233 -11.18 0.91 10.25
CA GLY A 233 -11.62 0.54 11.59
C GLY A 233 -10.48 0.25 12.56
N GLN A 234 -10.63 -0.76 13.41
CA GLN A 234 -9.65 -1.12 14.43
C GLN A 234 -8.43 -1.81 13.80
N VAL A 235 -7.24 -1.46 14.27
CA VAL A 235 -5.95 -2.04 13.86
C VAL A 235 -5.21 -2.53 15.09
N ASP A 236 -4.64 -3.73 15.03
CA ASP A 236 -3.81 -4.27 16.10
C ASP A 236 -2.32 -3.99 15.81
N VAL A 237 -1.88 -4.25 14.58
CA VAL A 237 -0.49 -4.04 14.13
C VAL A 237 -0.48 -3.06 12.96
N LEU A 238 0.34 -2.03 13.04
CA LEU A 238 0.54 -1.05 11.98
C LEU A 238 1.99 -1.10 11.50
N THR A 239 2.22 -1.33 10.20
CA THR A 239 3.51 -1.03 9.57
C THR A 239 3.48 0.38 9.01
N LEU A 240 4.48 1.20 9.27
CA LEU A 240 4.46 2.63 8.96
C LEU A 240 5.80 3.11 8.42
N PRO A 241 5.84 3.79 7.24
CA PRO A 241 7.08 4.31 6.67
C PRO A 241 7.56 5.54 7.45
N VAL A 242 8.55 5.34 8.32
CA VAL A 242 9.16 6.42 9.11
C VAL A 242 10.66 6.23 9.16
N ASP A 243 11.40 7.22 8.70
CA ASP A 243 12.85 7.27 8.76
C ASP A 243 13.35 8.63 9.25
N GLY A 244 14.62 8.73 9.63
CA GLY A 244 15.22 9.95 10.14
C GLY A 244 15.40 11.06 9.11
N SER A 245 15.24 10.77 7.81
CA SER A 245 15.22 11.79 6.75
C SER A 245 13.82 12.33 6.48
N GLU A 246 12.80 11.74 7.11
CA GLU A 246 11.40 12.07 6.89
C GLU A 246 11.01 12.00 5.39
N HIS A 247 11.49 10.95 4.72
CA HIS A 247 11.37 10.82 3.27
C HIS A 247 9.92 10.72 2.80
N ILE A 248 9.09 9.92 3.48
CA ILE A 248 7.67 9.73 3.16
C ILE A 248 6.77 10.48 4.15
N LEU A 249 6.99 10.26 5.44
CA LEU A 249 6.24 10.90 6.52
C LEU A 249 7.19 11.61 7.47
N SER A 250 6.80 12.80 7.92
CA SER A 250 7.49 13.40 9.07
C SER A 250 7.19 12.62 10.34
N PHE A 251 8.02 12.80 11.36
CA PHE A 251 7.79 12.21 12.69
C PHE A 251 6.43 12.63 13.26
N ASP A 252 6.02 13.89 13.07
CA ASP A 252 4.71 14.38 13.50
C ASP A 252 3.57 13.71 12.73
N GLN A 253 3.69 13.56 11.41
CA GLN A 253 2.71 12.86 10.58
C GLN A 253 2.58 11.38 10.98
N GLY A 254 3.70 10.71 11.25
CA GLY A 254 3.70 9.33 11.77
C GLY A 254 2.98 9.24 13.12
N ASN A 255 3.26 10.17 14.03
CA ASN A 255 2.60 10.24 15.34
C ASN A 255 1.09 10.53 15.22
N ASP A 256 0.67 11.37 14.28
CA ASP A 256 -0.75 11.64 14.00
C ASP A 256 -1.50 10.39 13.53
N ILE A 257 -0.90 9.59 12.63
CA ILE A 257 -1.47 8.31 12.18
C ILE A 257 -1.61 7.35 13.36
N VAL A 258 -0.56 7.21 14.19
CA VAL A 258 -0.58 6.36 15.38
C VAL A 258 -1.66 6.83 16.37
N ALA A 259 -1.78 8.13 16.61
CA ALA A 259 -2.80 8.69 17.49
C ALA A 259 -4.22 8.47 16.96
N LYS A 260 -4.40 8.47 15.64
CA LYS A 260 -5.69 8.25 14.98
C LYS A 260 -6.13 6.78 15.02
N LEU A 261 -5.23 5.86 14.67
CA LEU A 261 -5.51 4.42 14.59
C LEU A 261 -5.43 3.72 15.95
N LYS A 262 -4.60 4.21 16.86
CA LYS A 262 -4.31 3.62 18.18
C LYS A 262 -3.99 2.13 18.11
N PRO A 263 -3.06 1.70 17.25
CA PRO A 263 -2.70 0.30 17.13
C PRO A 263 -2.05 -0.21 18.43
N LYS A 264 -2.04 -1.51 18.62
CA LYS A 264 -1.35 -2.15 19.76
C LYS A 264 0.15 -2.20 19.55
N ILE A 265 0.56 -2.45 18.30
CA ILE A 265 1.95 -2.58 17.87
C ILE A 265 2.18 -1.66 16.67
N ILE A 266 3.31 -0.96 16.65
CA ILE A 266 3.77 -0.16 15.52
C ILE A 266 5.12 -0.70 15.07
N ILE A 267 5.25 -0.97 13.78
CA ILE A 267 6.48 -1.47 13.14
C ILE A 267 6.92 -0.42 12.12
N PRO A 268 8.02 0.31 12.36
CA PRO A 268 8.56 1.22 11.35
C PRO A 268 9.08 0.46 10.14
N THR A 269 8.90 1.03 8.97
CA THR A 269 9.37 0.53 7.66
C THR A 269 9.99 1.69 6.88
N HIS A 270 10.48 1.45 5.66
CA HIS A 270 11.03 2.47 4.75
C HIS A 270 12.25 3.22 5.32
N TYR A 271 13.04 2.63 6.16
CA TYR A 271 14.22 3.23 6.75
C TYR A 271 15.52 2.58 6.26
N LEU A 272 16.62 3.30 6.42
CA LEU A 272 17.96 2.83 6.09
C LEU A 272 18.34 1.62 6.96
N ASN A 273 18.69 0.53 6.33
CA ASN A 273 19.18 -0.70 6.97
C ASN A 273 20.21 -1.41 6.08
N ASP A 274 20.64 -2.62 6.44
CA ASP A 274 21.70 -3.33 5.75
C ASP A 274 21.39 -3.76 4.31
N VAL A 275 20.13 -3.77 3.88
CA VAL A 275 19.79 -4.05 2.46
C VAL A 275 19.85 -2.81 1.58
N THR A 276 19.81 -1.61 2.15
CA THR A 276 19.88 -0.35 1.41
C THR A 276 21.33 0.17 1.28
N SER A 277 21.58 1.05 0.30
CA SER A 277 22.88 1.66 0.07
C SER A 277 23.05 2.92 0.91
N TYR A 278 24.11 2.99 1.72
CA TYR A 278 24.44 4.19 2.49
C TYR A 278 24.95 5.37 1.65
N THR A 279 25.23 5.17 0.37
CA THR A 279 25.83 6.19 -0.50
C THR A 279 24.87 6.76 -1.54
N LEU A 280 23.82 6.04 -1.88
CA LEU A 280 22.92 6.40 -2.98
C LEU A 280 21.49 6.66 -2.54
N THR A 281 21.13 6.34 -1.31
CA THR A 281 19.82 6.65 -0.75
C THR A 281 19.85 7.88 0.15
N THR A 282 18.74 8.60 0.21
CA THR A 282 18.53 9.69 1.18
C THR A 282 18.02 9.20 2.53
N LEU A 283 17.66 7.91 2.62
CA LEU A 283 17.08 7.33 3.83
C LEU A 283 18.05 7.39 5.02
N GLN A 284 17.50 7.54 6.21
CA GLN A 284 18.16 7.40 7.49
C GLN A 284 17.46 6.35 8.34
N THR A 285 18.06 5.97 9.48
CA THR A 285 17.45 4.98 10.38
C THR A 285 16.20 5.55 11.05
N ALA A 286 15.29 4.67 11.48
CA ALA A 286 14.11 5.06 12.27
C ALA A 286 14.41 5.19 13.78
N ASP A 287 15.64 4.97 14.19
CA ASP A 287 16.05 4.87 15.59
C ASP A 287 15.60 6.04 16.46
N ASP A 288 15.79 7.28 15.97
CA ASP A 288 15.50 8.48 16.77
C ASP A 288 13.99 8.60 16.99
N TRP A 289 13.17 8.31 15.97
CA TRP A 289 11.73 8.31 16.12
C TRP A 289 11.27 7.22 17.11
N VAL A 290 11.77 6.00 16.94
CA VAL A 290 11.43 4.87 17.82
C VAL A 290 11.84 5.14 19.27
N LYS A 291 13.07 5.63 19.50
CA LYS A 291 13.58 5.93 20.84
C LYS A 291 12.89 7.14 21.50
N SER A 292 12.23 7.99 20.73
CA SER A 292 11.41 9.08 21.26
C SER A 292 10.05 8.62 21.80
N GLN A 293 9.64 7.38 21.51
CA GLN A 293 8.35 6.84 21.93
C GLN A 293 8.37 6.34 23.37
N GLN A 294 7.20 6.34 24.01
CA GLN A 294 7.07 5.97 25.41
C GLN A 294 7.37 4.49 25.68
N SER A 295 6.99 3.61 24.78
CA SER A 295 7.24 2.17 24.86
C SER A 295 7.80 1.66 23.54
N TYR A 296 9.01 1.08 23.57
CA TYR A 296 9.60 0.51 22.39
C TYR A 296 10.49 -0.70 22.69
N LYS A 297 10.64 -1.54 21.68
CA LYS A 297 11.53 -2.70 21.70
C LYS A 297 12.35 -2.76 20.42
N MET A 298 13.67 -2.78 20.58
CA MET A 298 14.57 -3.16 19.48
C MET A 298 14.54 -4.68 19.38
N LEU A 299 14.16 -5.20 18.23
CA LEU A 299 14.12 -6.64 18.00
C LEU A 299 15.52 -7.17 17.71
N ASP A 300 15.77 -8.42 18.05
CA ASP A 300 17.03 -9.14 17.81
C ASP A 300 16.93 -10.17 16.68
N SER A 301 15.81 -10.19 15.98
CA SER A 301 15.50 -11.11 14.90
C SER A 301 14.76 -10.37 13.78
N ALA A 302 14.89 -10.84 12.55
CA ALA A 302 14.10 -10.41 11.40
C ALA A 302 12.69 -11.00 11.38
N SER A 303 12.36 -11.87 12.33
CA SER A 303 11.06 -12.54 12.46
C SER A 303 10.41 -12.22 13.79
N LEU A 304 9.12 -11.95 13.76
CA LEU A 304 8.27 -11.72 14.92
C LEU A 304 7.09 -12.72 14.87
N LYS A 305 6.75 -13.30 16.01
CA LYS A 305 5.55 -14.12 16.14
C LYS A 305 4.60 -13.48 17.13
N LEU A 306 3.34 -13.35 16.76
CA LEU A 306 2.31 -12.66 17.52
C LEU A 306 1.12 -13.61 17.75
N GLU A 307 0.67 -13.73 18.98
CA GLU A 307 -0.60 -14.35 19.32
C GLU A 307 -1.63 -13.28 19.73
N ALA A 308 -2.88 -13.46 19.33
CA ALA A 308 -3.93 -12.47 19.59
C ALA A 308 -4.08 -12.14 21.07
N GLY A 309 -3.89 -13.13 21.94
CA GLY A 309 -3.94 -12.96 23.41
C GLY A 309 -2.86 -12.01 23.93
N ASP A 310 -1.64 -12.14 23.42
CA ASP A 310 -0.51 -11.27 23.80
C ASP A 310 -0.70 -9.84 23.25
N VAL A 311 -1.09 -9.74 21.98
CA VAL A 311 -1.36 -8.45 21.32
C VAL A 311 -2.46 -7.68 22.03
N ALA A 312 -3.50 -8.35 22.50
CA ALA A 312 -4.60 -7.70 23.22
C ALA A 312 -4.15 -6.98 24.51
N GLY A 313 -3.07 -7.44 25.13
CA GLY A 313 -2.48 -6.82 26.32
C GLY A 313 -1.53 -5.66 26.05
N MET A 314 -1.15 -5.43 24.79
CA MET A 314 -0.21 -4.37 24.40
C MET A 314 -0.92 -3.02 24.23
N ASN A 315 -0.15 -1.96 24.34
CA ASN A 315 -0.64 -0.59 24.19
C ASN A 315 0.41 0.30 23.53
N GLN A 316 0.34 0.44 22.21
CA GLN A 316 1.27 1.24 21.41
C GLN A 316 2.74 0.88 21.66
N GLU A 317 3.06 -0.41 21.55
CA GLU A 317 4.44 -0.89 21.59
C GLU A 317 5.11 -0.71 20.24
N PHE A 318 6.19 0.08 20.18
CA PHE A 318 6.98 0.28 18.97
C PHE A 318 8.02 -0.84 18.86
N MET A 319 7.88 -1.69 17.84
CA MET A 319 8.77 -2.84 17.60
C MET A 319 9.62 -2.57 16.37
N HIS A 320 10.92 -2.43 16.56
CA HIS A 320 11.85 -2.03 15.52
C HIS A 320 12.82 -3.15 15.16
N PHE A 321 12.81 -3.57 13.91
CA PHE A 321 13.71 -4.61 13.39
C PHE A 321 15.16 -4.12 13.25
N GLY A 322 15.39 -2.79 13.10
CA GLY A 322 16.73 -2.24 12.90
C GLY A 322 17.37 -2.83 11.65
N ASN A 323 18.57 -3.41 11.81
CA ASN A 323 19.29 -4.09 10.73
C ASN A 323 18.98 -5.59 10.63
N ASN A 324 18.05 -6.11 11.43
CA ASN A 324 17.66 -7.51 11.31
C ASN A 324 16.72 -7.66 10.12
N VAL A 325 17.23 -8.22 9.03
CA VAL A 325 16.51 -8.46 7.79
C VAL A 325 16.66 -9.91 7.36
N MET A 326 15.61 -10.47 6.75
CA MET A 326 15.65 -11.80 6.16
C MET A 326 16.49 -11.78 4.88
N THR A 327 17.32 -12.77 4.69
CA THR A 327 18.23 -12.88 3.52
C THR A 327 17.81 -13.96 2.51
N GLY A 328 16.68 -14.61 2.69
CA GLY A 328 16.16 -15.68 1.84
C GLY A 328 16.42 -17.06 2.40
#